data_4f464b45d82d79887071597bb5eb199a
#
_entry.id   4f464b45d82d79887071597bb5eb199a
#
_cell.length_a   1.000
_cell.length_b   1.000
_cell.length_c   1.000
_cell.angle_alpha   90.00
_cell.angle_beta   90.00
_cell.angle_gamma   90.00
#
_symmetry.space_group_name_H-M   'P 1'
#
loop_
_entity.id
_entity.type
_entity.pdbx_description
1 polymer ?
#
loop_
_entity_poly.entity_id
_entity_poly.type
_entity_poly.pdbx_seq_one_letter_code
_entity_poly.pdbx_strand_id
1 'polypeptide(L)'
;MGKLTSGAWLTRERVTIFAAASGLGALVLLGGLLLTSHGTVDAFGRPVGTDFSVFWNAGRMALGGHAADAWNPQLLNSAARHFHGHDVPDSAWLYPPVFLFVACALALLPYVAALICWQLVSLALAGITAHLVLQDRRATLIALACPLSAMVLGHGQNSFLTMTLLGLGLLSIDRKPLVAGALFGALIYKPQLALMLAPLLLFGRHWQIMLAAMISALLLSGASALLWGTESWLAFFGSLHFGRTYMEQGLVPFWKSAGLFAMARSWGANVQLAYFVQTIGLVGALILLWRIRHAAAAVRNAGACAAIALSTPYLLDYDMVIVALGAAFLYRDATLSDNFLPGERNALAFIWFAPWFARPAEQFLTLPFGPVATLLLAWMALRRAGSEHRHTAVDVQGLPGDVPGLAAG
;
A
#
# COMPACT_ATOMS: atom_id res chain seq x y z
N MET A 1 -7.64 -34.36 -5.28
CA MET A 1 -7.71 -33.15 -4.41
C MET A 1 -6.35 -32.65 -3.93
N GLY A 2 -5.35 -33.50 -3.68
CA GLY A 2 -4.08 -33.10 -3.06
C GLY A 2 -3.22 -32.02 -3.78
N LYS A 3 -3.19 -31.95 -5.12
CA LYS A 3 -2.36 -30.98 -5.85
C LYS A 3 -2.92 -29.54 -5.80
N LEU A 4 -4.23 -29.37 -5.75
CA LEU A 4 -4.86 -28.05 -5.66
C LEU A 4 -4.72 -27.47 -4.24
N THR A 5 -4.93 -28.28 -3.20
CA THR A 5 -4.84 -27.83 -1.81
C THR A 5 -3.39 -27.52 -1.38
N SER A 6 -2.40 -28.25 -1.94
CA SER A 6 -0.98 -28.03 -1.66
C SER A 6 -0.35 -26.86 -2.43
N GLY A 7 -1.03 -26.32 -3.45
CA GLY A 7 -0.46 -25.32 -4.37
C GLY A 7 0.60 -25.90 -5.32
N ALA A 8 0.72 -27.22 -5.44
CA ALA A 8 1.67 -27.87 -6.34
C ALA A 8 1.38 -27.64 -7.84
N TRP A 9 0.21 -27.11 -8.16
CA TRP A 9 -0.15 -26.67 -9.50
C TRP A 9 0.59 -25.40 -9.95
N LEU A 10 1.12 -24.61 -8.99
CA LEU A 10 1.94 -23.43 -9.23
C LEU A 10 3.39 -23.82 -9.54
N THR A 11 3.59 -24.44 -10.71
CA THR A 11 4.94 -24.76 -11.16
C THR A 11 5.70 -23.49 -11.57
N ARG A 12 7.04 -23.57 -11.57
CA ARG A 12 7.90 -22.46 -12.01
C ARG A 12 7.54 -21.94 -13.39
N GLU A 13 7.22 -22.83 -14.30
CA GLU A 13 6.85 -22.52 -15.68
C GLU A 13 5.52 -21.77 -15.73
N ARG A 14 4.46 -22.28 -15.08
CA ARG A 14 3.16 -21.63 -15.04
C ARG A 14 3.21 -20.24 -14.44
N VAL A 15 3.92 -20.08 -13.33
CA VAL A 15 4.10 -18.75 -12.69
C VAL A 15 4.79 -17.78 -13.65
N THR A 16 5.79 -18.24 -14.42
CA THR A 16 6.47 -17.39 -15.41
C THR A 16 5.53 -17.01 -16.56
N ILE A 17 4.76 -17.97 -17.09
CA ILE A 17 3.80 -17.72 -18.16
C ILE A 17 2.73 -16.72 -17.70
N PHE A 18 2.18 -16.90 -16.51
CA PHE A 18 1.19 -15.99 -15.94
C PHE A 18 1.75 -14.57 -15.72
N ALA A 19 2.97 -14.48 -15.20
CA ALA A 19 3.62 -13.16 -15.01
C ALA A 19 3.91 -12.48 -16.35
N ALA A 20 4.39 -13.23 -17.35
CA ALA A 20 4.63 -12.70 -18.69
C ALA A 20 3.32 -12.24 -19.36
N ALA A 21 2.26 -13.04 -19.26
CA ALA A 21 0.94 -12.69 -19.79
C ALA A 21 0.36 -11.47 -19.10
N SER A 22 0.50 -11.38 -17.76
CA SER A 22 0.08 -10.20 -16.98
C SER A 22 0.84 -8.95 -17.39
N GLY A 23 2.18 -9.02 -17.46
CA GLY A 23 3.02 -7.90 -17.88
C GLY A 23 2.72 -7.46 -19.32
N LEU A 24 2.53 -8.41 -20.23
CA LEU A 24 2.15 -8.08 -21.62
C LEU A 24 0.75 -7.45 -21.68
N GLY A 25 -0.21 -7.98 -20.94
CA GLY A 25 -1.55 -7.41 -20.86
C GLY A 25 -1.53 -5.98 -20.30
N ALA A 26 -0.71 -5.73 -19.28
CA ALA A 26 -0.49 -4.40 -18.74
C ALA A 26 0.11 -3.43 -19.79
N LEU A 27 1.13 -3.86 -20.53
CA LEU A 27 1.75 -3.07 -21.58
C LEU A 27 0.77 -2.74 -22.72
N VAL A 28 -0.04 -3.73 -23.14
CA VAL A 28 -1.06 -3.53 -24.19
C VAL A 28 -2.13 -2.56 -23.71
N LEU A 29 -2.61 -2.70 -22.45
CA LEU A 29 -3.61 -1.79 -21.89
C LEU A 29 -3.09 -0.36 -21.78
N LEU A 30 -1.93 -0.17 -21.15
CA LEU A 30 -1.34 1.15 -20.96
C LEU A 30 -0.90 1.79 -22.30
N GLY A 31 -0.31 0.98 -23.19
CA GLY A 31 0.05 1.41 -24.55
C GLY A 31 -1.21 1.80 -25.35
N GLY A 32 -2.28 1.02 -25.27
CA GLY A 32 -3.56 1.34 -25.90
C GLY A 32 -4.14 2.66 -25.42
N LEU A 33 -4.15 2.89 -24.10
CA LEU A 33 -4.61 4.17 -23.51
C LEU A 33 -3.78 5.36 -24.01
N LEU A 34 -2.45 5.20 -24.14
CA LEU A 34 -1.58 6.25 -24.63
C LEU A 34 -1.76 6.50 -26.14
N LEU A 35 -1.82 5.44 -26.94
CA LEU A 35 -1.95 5.54 -28.41
C LEU A 35 -3.30 6.09 -28.86
N THR A 36 -4.35 5.89 -28.05
CA THR A 36 -5.71 6.40 -28.31
C THR A 36 -5.97 7.75 -27.65
N SER A 37 -4.99 8.33 -26.96
CA SER A 37 -5.16 9.63 -26.31
C SER A 37 -5.08 10.79 -27.31
N HIS A 38 -5.88 11.82 -27.05
CA HIS A 38 -5.87 13.10 -27.74
C HIS A 38 -5.24 14.17 -26.84
N GLY A 39 -3.96 14.48 -27.08
CA GLY A 39 -3.19 15.36 -26.20
C GLY A 39 -2.96 14.72 -24.83
N THR A 40 -3.55 15.31 -23.78
CA THR A 40 -3.43 14.84 -22.38
C THR A 40 -4.65 14.07 -21.88
N VAL A 41 -5.60 13.74 -22.78
CA VAL A 41 -6.88 13.07 -22.43
C VAL A 41 -6.96 11.75 -23.21
N ASP A 42 -7.35 10.67 -22.50
CA ASP A 42 -7.54 9.34 -23.08
C ASP A 42 -8.86 9.22 -23.87
N ALA A 43 -9.06 8.10 -24.58
CA ALA A 43 -10.26 7.84 -25.35
C ALA A 43 -11.56 7.78 -24.52
N PHE A 44 -11.47 7.73 -23.18
CA PHE A 44 -12.59 7.73 -22.24
C PHE A 44 -12.89 9.13 -21.67
N GLY A 45 -12.25 10.18 -22.19
CA GLY A 45 -12.40 11.55 -21.70
C GLY A 45 -11.73 11.81 -20.34
N ARG A 46 -10.74 11.01 -19.94
CA ARG A 46 -10.02 11.14 -18.67
C ARG A 46 -8.60 11.63 -18.91
N PRO A 47 -8.02 12.44 -17.99
CA PRO A 47 -6.59 12.75 -18.08
C PRO A 47 -5.76 11.48 -18.12
N VAL A 48 -4.78 11.40 -19.01
CA VAL A 48 -3.79 10.32 -19.02
C VAL A 48 -3.04 10.33 -17.68
N GLY A 49 -3.07 9.20 -16.95
CA GLY A 49 -2.60 9.16 -15.57
C GLY A 49 -3.56 9.90 -14.62
N THR A 50 -4.84 9.58 -14.67
CA THR A 50 -5.98 10.20 -13.97
C THR A 50 -5.65 10.93 -12.67
N ASP A 51 -5.09 10.21 -11.67
CA ASP A 51 -4.76 10.78 -10.35
C ASP A 51 -3.47 11.63 -10.40
N PHE A 52 -2.58 11.37 -11.35
CA PHE A 52 -1.41 12.21 -11.59
C PHE A 52 -1.79 13.64 -12.01
N SER A 53 -2.88 13.80 -12.76
CA SER A 53 -3.40 15.13 -13.12
C SER A 53 -3.69 15.98 -11.88
N VAL A 54 -4.23 15.36 -10.84
CA VAL A 54 -4.48 16.04 -9.55
C VAL A 54 -3.18 16.52 -8.92
N PHE A 55 -2.14 15.68 -8.91
CA PHE A 55 -0.83 16.03 -8.34
C PHE A 55 -0.19 17.20 -9.11
N TRP A 56 -0.17 17.09 -10.43
CA TRP A 56 0.46 18.10 -11.28
C TRP A 56 -0.27 19.44 -11.22
N ASN A 57 -1.62 19.45 -11.24
CA ASN A 57 -2.41 20.68 -11.13
C ASN A 57 -2.26 21.32 -9.74
N ALA A 58 -2.30 20.56 -8.64
CA ALA A 58 -2.04 21.08 -7.31
C ALA A 58 -0.64 21.70 -7.18
N GLY A 59 0.37 21.04 -7.77
CA GLY A 59 1.73 21.56 -7.84
C GLY A 59 1.82 22.88 -8.62
N ARG A 60 1.11 22.99 -9.76
CA ARG A 60 1.02 24.24 -10.56
C ARG A 60 0.38 25.37 -9.78
N MET A 61 -0.72 25.09 -9.08
CA MET A 61 -1.39 26.08 -8.23
C MET A 61 -0.45 26.57 -7.11
N ALA A 62 0.26 25.64 -6.47
CA ALA A 62 1.20 25.99 -5.40
C ALA A 62 2.40 26.80 -5.90
N LEU A 63 2.97 26.47 -7.07
CA LEU A 63 4.04 27.27 -7.72
C LEU A 63 3.55 28.65 -8.16
N GLY A 64 2.26 28.79 -8.48
CA GLY A 64 1.62 30.08 -8.79
C GLY A 64 1.28 30.93 -7.58
N GLY A 65 1.62 30.51 -6.35
CA GLY A 65 1.31 31.24 -5.11
C GLY A 65 -0.10 30.98 -4.55
N HIS A 66 -0.83 30.01 -5.10
CA HIS A 66 -2.21 29.67 -4.75
C HIS A 66 -2.32 28.26 -4.15
N ALA A 67 -1.37 27.88 -3.26
CA ALA A 67 -1.29 26.52 -2.72
C ALA A 67 -2.56 26.09 -1.99
N ALA A 68 -3.17 26.95 -1.17
CA ALA A 68 -4.36 26.65 -0.39
C ALA A 68 -5.59 26.35 -1.30
N ASP A 69 -5.65 26.90 -2.50
CA ASP A 69 -6.74 26.71 -3.46
C ASP A 69 -6.80 25.27 -4.01
N ALA A 70 -5.71 24.52 -3.90
CA ALA A 70 -5.69 23.11 -4.32
C ALA A 70 -6.70 22.24 -3.55
N TRP A 71 -7.06 22.60 -2.31
CA TRP A 71 -8.08 21.91 -1.50
C TRP A 71 -9.51 22.37 -1.78
N ASN A 72 -9.70 23.36 -2.67
CA ASN A 72 -11.00 23.75 -3.17
C ASN A 72 -11.30 22.97 -4.45
N PRO A 73 -12.28 22.01 -4.43
CA PRO A 73 -12.55 21.17 -5.59
C PRO A 73 -12.96 21.97 -6.84
N GLN A 74 -13.69 23.10 -6.69
CA GLN A 74 -14.14 23.92 -7.81
C GLN A 74 -12.94 24.56 -8.51
N LEU A 75 -11.99 25.13 -7.75
CA LEU A 75 -10.79 25.77 -8.29
C LEU A 75 -9.85 24.75 -8.92
N LEU A 76 -9.61 23.62 -8.24
CA LEU A 76 -8.76 22.54 -8.76
C LEU A 76 -9.30 21.99 -10.09
N ASN A 77 -10.62 21.70 -10.15
CA ASN A 77 -11.25 21.16 -11.35
C ASN A 77 -11.32 22.18 -12.47
N SER A 78 -11.52 23.47 -12.18
CA SER A 78 -11.43 24.54 -13.15
C SER A 78 -10.02 24.62 -13.78
N ALA A 79 -8.98 24.55 -12.94
CA ALA A 79 -7.58 24.53 -13.40
C ALA A 79 -7.29 23.30 -14.28
N ALA A 80 -7.81 22.12 -13.91
CA ALA A 80 -7.66 20.88 -14.69
C ALA A 80 -8.34 20.98 -16.06
N ARG A 81 -9.60 21.44 -16.11
CA ARG A 81 -10.34 21.63 -17.37
C ARG A 81 -9.66 22.65 -18.28
N HIS A 82 -9.20 23.77 -17.70
CA HIS A 82 -8.47 24.78 -18.46
C HIS A 82 -7.17 24.21 -19.08
N PHE A 83 -6.41 23.42 -18.31
CA PHE A 83 -5.16 22.84 -18.78
C PHE A 83 -5.40 21.76 -19.85
N HIS A 84 -6.34 20.84 -19.62
CA HIS A 84 -6.60 19.74 -20.55
C HIS A 84 -7.38 20.17 -21.80
N GLY A 85 -8.02 21.34 -21.77
CA GLY A 85 -8.85 21.85 -22.87
C GLY A 85 -10.13 21.03 -23.11
N HIS A 86 -10.53 20.21 -22.14
CA HIS A 86 -11.68 19.30 -22.21
C HIS A 86 -12.42 19.28 -20.87
N ASP A 87 -13.69 18.88 -20.91
CA ASP A 87 -14.49 18.62 -19.71
C ASP A 87 -14.08 17.27 -19.10
N VAL A 88 -13.05 17.31 -18.26
CA VAL A 88 -12.54 16.13 -17.57
C VAL A 88 -13.32 15.88 -16.27
N PRO A 89 -13.41 14.60 -15.82
CA PRO A 89 -14.10 14.25 -14.58
C PRO A 89 -13.56 14.98 -13.35
N ASP A 90 -14.45 15.34 -12.45
CA ASP A 90 -14.09 15.99 -11.20
C ASP A 90 -13.22 15.09 -10.33
N SER A 91 -12.28 15.73 -9.64
CA SER A 91 -11.32 15.12 -8.74
C SER A 91 -11.10 16.00 -7.51
N ALA A 92 -10.42 15.45 -6.49
CA ALA A 92 -10.12 16.18 -5.27
C ALA A 92 -8.67 15.94 -4.83
N TRP A 93 -8.04 17.00 -4.32
CA TRP A 93 -6.76 16.92 -3.65
C TRP A 93 -6.99 16.74 -2.15
N LEU A 94 -6.70 15.54 -1.63
CA LEU A 94 -6.92 15.17 -0.23
C LEU A 94 -5.62 14.85 0.52
N TYR A 95 -4.48 15.23 -0.04
CA TYR A 95 -3.17 15.03 0.57
C TYR A 95 -2.81 16.19 1.51
N PRO A 96 -2.12 15.91 2.63
CA PRO A 96 -1.51 16.95 3.45
C PRO A 96 -0.53 17.82 2.64
N PRO A 97 -0.28 19.09 3.03
CA PRO A 97 0.63 19.99 2.34
C PRO A 97 2.04 19.44 2.11
N VAL A 98 2.48 18.47 2.91
CA VAL A 98 3.75 17.75 2.71
C VAL A 98 3.86 17.13 1.31
N PHE A 99 2.78 16.68 0.69
CA PHE A 99 2.84 16.09 -0.65
C PHE A 99 3.07 17.12 -1.75
N LEU A 100 2.91 18.41 -1.47
CA LEU A 100 3.26 19.49 -2.39
C LEU A 100 4.76 19.51 -2.73
N PHE A 101 5.66 18.99 -1.88
CA PHE A 101 7.07 18.82 -2.26
C PHE A 101 7.22 18.00 -3.54
N VAL A 102 6.49 16.91 -3.64
CA VAL A 102 6.46 16.06 -4.83
C VAL A 102 5.69 16.72 -5.96
N ALA A 103 4.51 17.25 -5.67
CA ALA A 103 3.63 17.86 -6.66
C ALA A 103 4.26 19.06 -7.36
N CYS A 104 4.91 19.96 -6.62
CA CYS A 104 5.64 21.10 -7.17
C CYS A 104 6.85 20.67 -8.02
N ALA A 105 7.62 19.68 -7.55
CA ALA A 105 8.75 19.16 -8.34
C ALA A 105 8.29 18.60 -9.69
N LEU A 106 7.16 17.88 -9.72
CA LEU A 106 6.56 17.37 -10.95
C LEU A 106 6.02 18.51 -11.84
N ALA A 107 5.44 19.53 -11.24
CA ALA A 107 4.86 20.67 -11.94
C ALA A 107 5.90 21.62 -12.60
N LEU A 108 7.19 21.46 -12.29
CA LEU A 108 8.29 22.14 -12.99
C LEU A 108 8.48 21.61 -14.42
N LEU A 109 7.98 20.41 -14.71
CA LEU A 109 8.09 19.78 -16.01
C LEU A 109 6.75 19.88 -16.77
N PRO A 110 6.77 19.87 -18.14
CA PRO A 110 5.56 19.68 -18.91
C PRO A 110 4.85 18.38 -18.51
N TYR A 111 3.52 18.36 -18.54
CA TYR A 111 2.66 17.30 -18.01
C TYR A 111 3.11 15.88 -18.39
N VAL A 112 3.29 15.62 -19.68
CA VAL A 112 3.67 14.28 -20.18
C VAL A 112 5.07 13.88 -19.72
N ALA A 113 6.03 14.81 -19.75
CA ALA A 113 7.39 14.55 -19.26
C ALA A 113 7.39 14.28 -17.75
N ALA A 114 6.61 15.04 -16.98
CA ALA A 114 6.43 14.84 -15.55
C ALA A 114 5.81 13.47 -15.24
N LEU A 115 4.77 13.06 -15.98
CA LEU A 115 4.12 11.76 -15.83
C LEU A 115 5.09 10.61 -16.10
N ILE A 116 5.84 10.68 -17.22
CA ILE A 116 6.83 9.65 -17.57
C ILE A 116 7.92 9.57 -16.49
N CYS A 117 8.47 10.72 -16.08
CA CYS A 117 9.48 10.78 -15.03
C CYS A 117 8.97 10.19 -13.70
N TRP A 118 7.76 10.58 -13.30
CA TRP A 118 7.10 10.05 -12.10
C TRP A 118 6.92 8.54 -12.14
N GLN A 119 6.44 8.02 -13.26
CA GLN A 119 6.21 6.58 -13.41
C GLN A 119 7.51 5.78 -13.42
N LEU A 120 8.53 6.24 -14.14
CA LEU A 120 9.83 5.57 -14.19
C LEU A 120 10.52 5.56 -12.82
N VAL A 121 10.54 6.71 -12.14
CA VAL A 121 11.16 6.83 -10.81
C VAL A 121 10.41 5.99 -9.79
N SER A 122 9.08 6.09 -9.73
CA SER A 122 8.28 5.35 -8.74
C SER A 122 8.33 3.84 -8.98
N LEU A 123 8.31 3.38 -10.24
CA LEU A 123 8.47 1.97 -10.60
C LEU A 123 9.87 1.45 -10.26
N ALA A 124 10.92 2.23 -10.53
CA ALA A 124 12.29 1.87 -10.17
C ALA A 124 12.45 1.72 -8.65
N LEU A 125 11.91 2.67 -7.87
CA LEU A 125 11.91 2.60 -6.41
C LEU A 125 11.16 1.37 -5.88
N ALA A 126 9.99 1.06 -6.45
CA ALA A 126 9.23 -0.15 -6.11
C ALA A 126 10.01 -1.41 -6.48
N GLY A 127 10.67 -1.43 -7.64
CA GLY A 127 11.52 -2.54 -8.09
C GLY A 127 12.71 -2.78 -7.18
N ILE A 128 13.40 -1.71 -6.77
CA ILE A 128 14.50 -1.78 -5.80
C ILE A 128 13.98 -2.32 -4.47
N THR A 129 12.87 -1.80 -3.97
CA THR A 129 12.28 -2.26 -2.71
C THR A 129 11.89 -3.73 -2.77
N ALA A 130 11.19 -4.15 -3.84
CA ALA A 130 10.82 -5.55 -4.05
C ALA A 130 12.06 -6.45 -4.14
N HIS A 131 13.14 -5.99 -4.82
CA HIS A 131 14.39 -6.74 -4.90
C HIS A 131 15.09 -6.88 -3.55
N LEU A 132 15.11 -5.83 -2.74
CA LEU A 132 15.69 -5.88 -1.40
C LEU A 132 14.91 -6.82 -0.45
N VAL A 133 13.60 -6.93 -0.62
CA VAL A 133 12.77 -7.88 0.13
C VAL A 133 12.98 -9.31 -0.39
N LEU A 134 12.85 -9.54 -1.69
CA LEU A 134 12.82 -10.87 -2.29
C LEU A 134 14.20 -11.48 -2.49
N GLN A 135 15.25 -10.65 -2.71
CA GLN A 135 16.64 -11.04 -3.00
C GLN A 135 16.76 -12.07 -4.15
N ASP A 136 15.83 -12.07 -5.05
CA ASP A 136 15.76 -12.91 -6.24
C ASP A 136 15.23 -12.09 -7.43
N ARG A 137 15.99 -12.03 -8.52
CA ARG A 137 15.63 -11.22 -9.70
C ARG A 137 14.34 -11.68 -10.37
N ARG A 138 14.15 -13.01 -10.44
CA ARG A 138 12.97 -13.59 -11.08
C ARG A 138 11.73 -13.30 -10.25
N ALA A 139 11.79 -13.52 -8.92
CA ALA A 139 10.69 -13.20 -8.02
C ALA A 139 10.35 -11.70 -8.05
N THR A 140 11.38 -10.84 -8.16
CA THR A 140 11.18 -9.38 -8.32
C THR A 140 10.42 -9.05 -9.60
N LEU A 141 10.82 -9.63 -10.75
CA LEU A 141 10.11 -9.41 -12.01
C LEU A 141 8.67 -9.93 -11.98
N ILE A 142 8.43 -11.08 -11.35
CA ILE A 142 7.09 -11.62 -11.13
C ILE A 142 6.26 -10.68 -10.25
N ALA A 143 6.85 -10.13 -9.19
CA ALA A 143 6.16 -9.18 -8.32
C ALA A 143 5.79 -7.90 -9.07
N LEU A 144 6.69 -7.35 -9.89
CA LEU A 144 6.43 -6.17 -10.71
C LEU A 144 5.42 -6.43 -11.85
N ALA A 145 5.32 -7.66 -12.35
CA ALA A 145 4.32 -8.07 -13.33
C ALA A 145 2.92 -8.28 -12.70
N CYS A 146 2.77 -8.08 -11.39
CA CYS A 146 1.47 -8.11 -10.71
C CYS A 146 0.52 -7.07 -11.35
N PRO A 147 -0.77 -7.41 -11.53
CA PRO A 147 -1.77 -6.49 -12.08
C PRO A 147 -1.90 -5.16 -11.35
N LEU A 148 -1.55 -5.12 -10.05
CA LEU A 148 -1.49 -3.88 -9.28
C LEU A 148 -0.53 -2.85 -9.88
N SER A 149 0.56 -3.30 -10.52
CA SER A 149 1.50 -2.38 -11.17
C SER A 149 0.84 -1.63 -12.32
N ALA A 150 0.03 -2.33 -13.13
CA ALA A 150 -0.75 -1.69 -14.19
C ALA A 150 -1.76 -0.67 -13.65
N MET A 151 -2.40 -0.98 -12.51
CA MET A 151 -3.32 -0.04 -11.86
C MET A 151 -2.60 1.21 -11.36
N VAL A 152 -1.47 1.06 -10.66
CA VAL A 152 -0.69 2.19 -10.14
C VAL A 152 -0.18 3.06 -11.30
N LEU A 153 0.38 2.43 -12.35
CA LEU A 153 0.88 3.12 -13.53
C LEU A 153 -0.26 3.78 -14.32
N GLY A 154 -1.37 3.10 -14.55
CA GLY A 154 -2.52 3.64 -15.29
C GLY A 154 -3.12 4.88 -14.64
N HIS A 155 -3.15 4.94 -13.32
CA HIS A 155 -3.60 6.11 -12.58
C HIS A 155 -2.49 7.15 -12.32
N GLY A 156 -1.22 6.82 -12.55
CA GLY A 156 -0.08 7.64 -12.15
C GLY A 156 -0.03 7.88 -10.64
N GLN A 157 -0.47 6.86 -9.86
CA GLN A 157 -0.69 6.98 -8.41
C GLN A 157 0.61 6.87 -7.60
N ASN A 158 0.60 7.38 -6.37
CA ASN A 158 1.78 7.43 -5.50
C ASN A 158 1.97 6.17 -4.62
N SER A 159 1.24 5.09 -4.92
CA SER A 159 1.28 3.87 -4.10
C SER A 159 2.64 3.16 -4.14
N PHE A 160 3.41 3.29 -5.23
CA PHE A 160 4.78 2.80 -5.27
C PHE A 160 5.72 3.58 -4.35
N LEU A 161 5.54 4.90 -4.21
CA LEU A 161 6.25 5.69 -3.22
C LEU A 161 5.88 5.24 -1.80
N THR A 162 4.59 5.01 -1.52
CA THR A 162 4.10 4.47 -0.25
C THR A 162 4.74 3.10 0.05
N MET A 163 4.71 2.18 -0.90
CA MET A 163 5.33 0.86 -0.80
C MET A 163 6.84 0.96 -0.51
N THR A 164 7.52 1.90 -1.17
CA THR A 164 8.97 2.11 -1.00
C THR A 164 9.29 2.62 0.40
N LEU A 165 8.65 3.68 0.85
CA LEU A 165 8.87 4.25 2.18
C LEU A 165 8.55 3.22 3.28
N LEU A 166 7.42 2.52 3.15
CA LEU A 166 7.03 1.48 4.09
C LEU A 166 8.00 0.30 4.06
N GLY A 167 8.29 -0.24 2.88
CA GLY A 167 9.12 -1.44 2.72
C GLY A 167 10.55 -1.24 3.18
N LEU A 168 11.19 -0.12 2.78
CA LEU A 168 12.54 0.23 3.24
C LEU A 168 12.55 0.55 4.73
N GLY A 169 11.50 1.18 5.26
CA GLY A 169 11.34 1.42 6.69
C GLY A 169 11.28 0.10 7.47
N LEU A 170 10.44 -0.84 7.04
CA LEU A 170 10.31 -2.17 7.68
C LEU A 170 11.62 -2.98 7.63
N LEU A 171 12.34 -2.94 6.49
CA LEU A 171 13.66 -3.57 6.35
C LEU A 171 14.73 -2.94 7.27
N SER A 172 14.54 -1.68 7.66
CA SER A 172 15.51 -0.92 8.44
C SER A 172 15.30 -0.99 9.95
N ILE A 173 14.17 -1.52 10.43
CA ILE A 173 13.79 -1.52 11.87
C ILE A 173 14.93 -2.02 12.75
N ASP A 174 15.52 -3.18 12.42
CA ASP A 174 16.45 -3.86 13.30
C ASP A 174 17.91 -3.41 13.10
N ARG A 175 18.24 -2.76 11.97
CA ARG A 175 19.63 -2.43 11.62
C ARG A 175 19.92 -0.92 11.55
N LYS A 176 18.93 -0.12 11.15
CA LYS A 176 19.09 1.32 10.91
C LYS A 176 17.87 2.09 11.46
N PRO A 177 17.69 2.13 12.80
CA PRO A 177 16.45 2.65 13.40
C PRO A 177 16.15 4.10 13.02
N LEU A 178 17.16 4.97 12.91
CA LEU A 178 16.93 6.36 12.50
C LEU A 178 16.44 6.47 11.06
N VAL A 179 16.96 5.62 10.15
CA VAL A 179 16.50 5.55 8.76
C VAL A 179 15.06 5.04 8.71
N ALA A 180 14.76 3.98 9.47
CA ALA A 180 13.38 3.48 9.58
C ALA A 180 12.42 4.58 10.03
N GLY A 181 12.79 5.33 11.08
CA GLY A 181 12.00 6.44 11.58
C GLY A 181 11.82 7.55 10.55
N ALA A 182 12.88 7.97 9.86
CA ALA A 182 12.80 9.00 8.83
C ALA A 182 11.85 8.58 7.69
N LEU A 183 11.93 7.34 7.23
CA LEU A 183 11.05 6.80 6.18
C LEU A 183 9.59 6.70 6.65
N PHE A 184 9.35 6.26 7.89
CA PHE A 184 8.00 6.20 8.45
C PHE A 184 7.41 7.60 8.68
N GLY A 185 8.22 8.57 9.13
CA GLY A 185 7.78 9.97 9.25
C GLY A 185 7.43 10.60 7.91
N ALA A 186 8.14 10.24 6.83
CA ALA A 186 7.83 10.70 5.49
C ALA A 186 6.46 10.20 4.98
N LEU A 187 5.92 9.11 5.54
CA LEU A 187 4.56 8.64 5.23
C LEU A 187 3.46 9.58 5.74
N ILE A 188 3.79 10.67 6.43
CA ILE A 188 2.81 11.68 6.89
C ILE A 188 1.96 12.24 5.74
N TYR A 189 2.40 12.13 4.48
CA TYR A 189 1.57 12.53 3.33
C TYR A 189 0.36 11.60 3.08
N LYS A 190 0.34 10.39 3.67
CA LYS A 190 -0.80 9.46 3.74
C LYS A 190 -1.04 9.03 5.20
N PRO A 191 -1.48 9.94 6.07
CA PRO A 191 -1.55 9.70 7.52
C PRO A 191 -2.43 8.50 7.89
N GLN A 192 -3.46 8.22 7.11
CA GLN A 192 -4.34 7.05 7.32
C GLN A 192 -3.60 5.71 7.20
N LEU A 193 -2.52 5.63 6.44
CA LEU A 193 -1.69 4.43 6.31
C LEU A 193 -0.57 4.40 7.36
N ALA A 194 -0.07 5.58 7.75
CA ALA A 194 0.99 5.71 8.75
C ALA A 194 0.51 5.40 10.19
N LEU A 195 -0.80 5.54 10.45
CA LEU A 195 -1.37 5.45 11.80
C LEU A 195 -1.03 4.12 12.51
N MET A 196 -1.04 3.00 11.79
CA MET A 196 -0.72 1.68 12.36
C MET A 196 0.77 1.44 12.62
N LEU A 197 1.65 2.33 12.15
CA LEU A 197 3.06 2.27 12.52
C LEU A 197 3.28 2.61 14.01
N ALA A 198 2.45 3.48 14.59
CA ALA A 198 2.56 3.82 16.00
C ALA A 198 2.37 2.59 16.92
N PRO A 199 1.27 1.81 16.86
CA PRO A 199 1.14 0.60 17.66
C PRO A 199 2.17 -0.49 17.29
N LEU A 200 2.57 -0.63 16.03
CA LEU A 200 3.66 -1.54 15.65
C LEU A 200 4.94 -1.24 16.44
N LEU A 201 5.36 0.02 16.44
CA LEU A 201 6.59 0.47 17.08
C LEU A 201 6.45 0.46 18.63
N LEU A 202 5.27 0.82 19.15
CA LEU A 202 4.96 0.81 20.57
C LEU A 202 5.04 -0.62 21.16
N PHE A 203 4.38 -1.59 20.50
CA PHE A 203 4.36 -2.99 20.95
C PHE A 203 5.74 -3.65 20.82
N GLY A 204 6.53 -3.25 19.80
CA GLY A 204 7.91 -3.66 19.63
C GLY A 204 8.91 -2.89 20.50
N ARG A 205 8.47 -1.87 21.27
CA ARG A 205 9.32 -0.98 22.09
C ARG A 205 10.43 -0.26 21.27
N HIS A 206 10.14 0.08 20.02
CA HIS A 206 11.07 0.76 19.12
C HIS A 206 11.06 2.28 19.32
N TRP A 207 11.36 2.75 20.55
CA TRP A 207 11.26 4.17 20.93
C TRP A 207 12.08 5.12 20.08
N GLN A 208 13.30 4.68 19.71
CA GLN A 208 14.21 5.47 18.86
C GLN A 208 13.61 5.69 17.47
N ILE A 209 12.95 4.69 16.90
CA ILE A 209 12.27 4.79 15.60
C ILE A 209 11.07 5.72 15.70
N MET A 210 10.27 5.61 16.78
CA MET A 210 9.12 6.50 17.02
C MET A 210 9.54 7.96 17.10
N LEU A 211 10.60 8.26 17.88
CA LEU A 211 11.12 9.62 18.00
C LEU A 211 11.61 10.16 16.64
N ALA A 212 12.37 9.35 15.91
CA ALA A 212 12.87 9.73 14.59
C ALA A 212 11.72 9.95 13.59
N ALA A 213 10.66 9.12 13.64
CA ALA A 213 9.46 9.30 12.80
C ALA A 213 8.70 10.59 13.14
N MET A 214 8.54 10.88 14.43
CA MET A 214 7.92 12.14 14.86
C MET A 214 8.73 13.37 14.40
N ILE A 215 10.05 13.34 14.59
CA ILE A 215 10.94 14.43 14.15
C ILE A 215 10.85 14.61 12.63
N SER A 216 10.93 13.51 11.85
CA SER A 216 10.81 13.57 10.39
C SER A 216 9.45 14.14 9.95
N ALA A 217 8.36 13.68 10.54
CA ALA A 217 7.02 14.19 10.24
C ALA A 217 6.87 15.68 10.59
N LEU A 218 7.38 16.10 11.75
CA LEU A 218 7.34 17.50 12.18
C LEU A 218 8.21 18.40 11.29
N LEU A 219 9.41 17.96 10.90
CA LEU A 219 10.28 18.72 9.99
C LEU A 219 9.63 18.89 8.61
N LEU A 220 9.06 17.84 8.03
CA LEU A 220 8.37 17.91 6.76
C LEU A 220 7.11 18.77 6.84
N SER A 221 6.33 18.65 7.91
CA SER A 221 5.14 19.47 8.12
C SER A 221 5.50 20.95 8.34
N GLY A 222 6.51 21.22 9.16
CA GLY A 222 7.01 22.57 9.39
C GLY A 222 7.57 23.21 8.12
N ALA A 223 8.39 22.47 7.36
CA ALA A 223 8.92 22.94 6.09
C ALA A 223 7.80 23.24 5.08
N SER A 224 6.77 22.40 5.02
CA SER A 224 5.62 22.66 4.14
C SER A 224 4.81 23.89 4.57
N ALA A 225 4.65 24.11 5.87
CA ALA A 225 4.00 25.31 6.40
C ALA A 225 4.80 26.59 6.14
N LEU A 226 6.13 26.51 6.19
CA LEU A 226 7.01 27.65 5.87
C LEU A 226 6.98 28.00 4.38
N LEU A 227 6.88 27.02 3.48
CA LEU A 227 6.91 27.23 2.03
C LEU A 227 5.54 27.62 1.45
N TRP A 228 4.46 27.01 1.92
CA TRP A 228 3.11 27.19 1.36
C TRP A 228 2.12 27.81 2.32
N GLY A 229 2.58 28.34 3.44
CA GLY A 229 1.76 28.99 4.45
C GLY A 229 0.96 28.04 5.33
N THR A 230 0.54 28.55 6.49
CA THR A 230 -0.38 27.83 7.41
C THR A 230 -1.78 27.67 6.83
N GLU A 231 -2.18 28.55 5.89
CA GLU A 231 -3.44 28.49 5.18
C GLU A 231 -3.61 27.18 4.42
N SER A 232 -2.53 26.62 3.86
CA SER A 232 -2.55 25.30 3.19
C SER A 232 -2.91 24.18 4.17
N TRP A 233 -2.44 24.24 5.41
CA TRP A 233 -2.81 23.28 6.45
C TRP A 233 -4.25 23.47 6.91
N LEU A 234 -4.72 24.71 7.06
CA LEU A 234 -6.12 24.99 7.39
C LEU A 234 -7.05 24.51 6.28
N ALA A 235 -6.70 24.73 5.01
CA ALA A 235 -7.44 24.21 3.85
C ALA A 235 -7.47 22.69 3.82
N PHE A 236 -6.34 22.02 4.10
CA PHE A 236 -6.28 20.57 4.23
C PHE A 236 -7.21 20.06 5.33
N PHE A 237 -7.14 20.59 6.55
CA PHE A 237 -8.02 20.17 7.64
C PHE A 237 -9.51 20.42 7.33
N GLY A 238 -9.82 21.55 6.68
CA GLY A 238 -11.17 21.84 6.20
C GLY A 238 -11.68 20.81 5.15
N SER A 239 -10.78 20.30 4.30
CA SER A 239 -11.12 19.31 3.28
C SER A 239 -11.39 17.89 3.82
N LEU A 240 -11.00 17.58 5.05
CA LEU A 240 -11.19 16.24 5.64
C LEU A 240 -12.68 15.88 5.77
N HIS A 241 -13.53 16.85 6.10
CA HIS A 241 -14.98 16.63 6.14
C HIS A 241 -15.52 16.29 4.75
N PHE A 242 -15.09 17.04 3.71
CA PHE A 242 -15.44 16.76 2.33
C PHE A 242 -14.99 15.34 1.93
N GLY A 243 -13.73 14.96 2.17
CA GLY A 243 -13.20 13.64 1.85
C GLY A 243 -13.96 12.50 2.54
N ARG A 244 -14.36 12.71 3.80
CA ARG A 244 -15.20 11.77 4.54
C ARG A 244 -16.59 11.62 3.87
N THR A 245 -17.27 12.71 3.63
CA THR A 245 -18.61 12.74 2.99
C THR A 245 -18.55 12.10 1.60
N TYR A 246 -17.50 12.42 0.83
CA TYR A 246 -17.27 11.89 -0.51
C TYR A 246 -17.19 10.36 -0.52
N MET A 247 -16.52 9.76 0.48
CA MET A 247 -16.47 8.32 0.63
C MET A 247 -17.77 7.72 1.17
N GLU A 248 -18.37 8.32 2.20
CA GLU A 248 -19.61 7.83 2.82
C GLU A 248 -20.77 7.76 1.83
N GLN A 249 -20.85 8.71 0.91
CA GLN A 249 -21.86 8.80 -0.15
C GLN A 249 -21.55 7.90 -1.37
N GLY A 250 -20.38 7.26 -1.42
CA GLY A 250 -19.97 6.42 -2.55
C GLY A 250 -19.66 7.20 -3.83
N LEU A 251 -19.29 8.49 -3.70
CA LEU A 251 -18.79 9.30 -4.82
C LEU A 251 -17.43 8.80 -5.32
N VAL A 252 -16.62 8.20 -4.45
CA VAL A 252 -15.66 7.17 -4.84
C VAL A 252 -16.42 5.85 -4.87
N PRO A 253 -16.59 5.22 -6.04
CA PRO A 253 -17.31 3.95 -6.13
C PRO A 253 -16.71 2.91 -5.19
N PHE A 254 -17.55 2.21 -4.41
CA PHE A 254 -17.08 1.24 -3.42
C PHE A 254 -16.24 0.12 -4.03
N TRP A 255 -16.49 -0.25 -5.28
CA TRP A 255 -15.68 -1.24 -6.00
C TRP A 255 -14.23 -0.80 -6.33
N LYS A 256 -13.90 0.49 -6.12
CA LYS A 256 -12.51 0.98 -6.15
C LYS A 256 -11.82 0.93 -4.78
N SER A 257 -12.54 0.60 -3.73
CA SER A 257 -12.03 0.58 -2.36
C SER A 257 -11.83 -0.85 -1.89
N ALA A 258 -10.69 -1.11 -1.27
CA ALA A 258 -10.28 -2.44 -0.81
C ALA A 258 -10.44 -2.62 0.71
N GLY A 259 -11.13 -1.70 1.40
CA GLY A 259 -11.32 -1.70 2.85
C GLY A 259 -12.62 -2.40 3.29
N LEU A 260 -12.68 -2.75 4.57
CA LEU A 260 -13.86 -3.38 5.18
C LEU A 260 -15.09 -2.46 5.20
N PHE A 261 -14.89 -1.15 5.33
CA PHE A 261 -15.95 -0.16 5.23
C PHE A 261 -16.66 -0.24 3.87
N ALA A 262 -15.88 -0.19 2.78
CA ALA A 262 -16.41 -0.23 1.43
C ALA A 262 -17.11 -1.57 1.15
N MET A 263 -16.55 -2.69 1.60
CA MET A 263 -17.18 -4.01 1.53
C MET A 263 -18.58 -4.00 2.17
N ALA A 264 -18.70 -3.50 3.40
CA ALA A 264 -19.99 -3.44 4.08
C ALA A 264 -20.98 -2.53 3.33
N ARG A 265 -20.51 -1.38 2.79
CA ARG A 265 -21.32 -0.48 1.97
C ARG A 265 -21.79 -1.13 0.66
N SER A 266 -20.91 -1.88 -0.02
CA SER A 266 -21.26 -2.65 -1.24
C SER A 266 -22.34 -3.69 -0.98
N TRP A 267 -22.38 -4.24 0.24
CA TRP A 267 -23.40 -5.20 0.67
C TRP A 267 -24.68 -4.54 1.20
N GLY A 268 -24.83 -3.21 1.04
CA GLY A 268 -26.03 -2.48 1.44
C GLY A 268 -26.08 -2.04 2.89
N ALA A 269 -25.00 -2.19 3.66
CA ALA A 269 -24.95 -1.69 5.02
C ALA A 269 -25.06 -0.16 5.04
N ASN A 270 -25.73 0.40 6.05
CA ASN A 270 -25.69 1.84 6.28
C ASN A 270 -24.31 2.28 6.78
N VAL A 271 -24.09 3.60 6.85
CA VAL A 271 -22.79 4.18 7.23
C VAL A 271 -22.34 3.74 8.63
N GLN A 272 -23.27 3.70 9.60
CA GLN A 272 -22.96 3.30 10.99
C GLN A 272 -22.50 1.84 11.06
N LEU A 273 -23.21 0.92 10.40
CA LEU A 273 -22.85 -0.49 10.36
C LEU A 273 -21.52 -0.69 9.63
N ALA A 274 -21.25 0.07 8.54
CA ALA A 274 -19.98 0.01 7.83
C ALA A 274 -18.80 0.46 8.71
N TYR A 275 -18.96 1.53 9.50
CA TYR A 275 -17.95 1.94 10.47
C TYR A 275 -17.79 0.95 11.61
N PHE A 276 -18.87 0.27 12.05
CA PHE A 276 -18.76 -0.79 13.04
C PHE A 276 -17.92 -1.97 12.50
N VAL A 277 -18.16 -2.40 11.26
CA VAL A 277 -17.35 -3.44 10.60
C VAL A 277 -15.88 -3.00 10.46
N GLN A 278 -15.65 -1.74 10.09
CA GLN A 278 -14.30 -1.17 10.02
C GLN A 278 -13.61 -1.14 11.40
N THR A 279 -14.35 -0.86 12.47
CA THR A 279 -13.82 -0.88 13.84
C THR A 279 -13.39 -2.29 14.25
N ILE A 280 -14.13 -3.33 13.84
CA ILE A 280 -13.71 -4.72 14.03
C ILE A 280 -12.38 -4.98 13.32
N GLY A 281 -12.22 -4.48 12.09
CA GLY A 281 -10.95 -4.57 11.35
C GLY A 281 -9.80 -3.86 12.06
N LEU A 282 -10.03 -2.67 12.61
CA LEU A 282 -9.04 -1.92 13.39
C LEU A 282 -8.63 -2.68 14.66
N VAL A 283 -9.58 -3.21 15.41
CA VAL A 283 -9.29 -4.03 16.60
C VAL A 283 -8.52 -5.29 16.20
N GLY A 284 -8.93 -5.96 15.13
CA GLY A 284 -8.21 -7.11 14.57
C GLY A 284 -6.76 -6.77 14.18
N ALA A 285 -6.53 -5.61 13.59
CA ALA A 285 -5.20 -5.10 13.25
C ALA A 285 -4.33 -4.90 14.51
N LEU A 286 -4.87 -4.31 15.56
CA LEU A 286 -4.16 -4.13 16.84
C LEU A 286 -3.82 -5.49 17.50
N ILE A 287 -4.76 -6.42 17.50
CA ILE A 287 -4.53 -7.78 18.00
C ILE A 287 -3.46 -8.48 17.17
N LEU A 288 -3.50 -8.36 15.85
CA LEU A 288 -2.49 -8.91 14.94
C LEU A 288 -1.11 -8.38 15.31
N LEU A 289 -0.94 -7.05 15.39
CA LEU A 289 0.34 -6.41 15.75
C LEU A 289 0.86 -6.87 17.11
N TRP A 290 -0.03 -6.99 18.09
CA TRP A 290 0.33 -7.51 19.42
C TRP A 290 0.83 -8.95 19.35
N ARG A 291 0.17 -9.80 18.56
CA ARG A 291 0.53 -11.24 18.43
C ARG A 291 1.87 -11.46 17.74
N ILE A 292 2.18 -10.62 16.73
CA ILE A 292 3.40 -10.76 15.93
C ILE A 292 4.58 -9.92 16.45
N ARG A 293 4.44 -9.17 17.55
CA ARG A 293 5.46 -8.21 18.02
C ARG A 293 6.85 -8.81 18.28
N HIS A 294 6.91 -10.12 18.56
CA HIS A 294 8.14 -10.88 18.80
C HIS A 294 8.44 -11.90 17.71
N ALA A 295 7.67 -11.93 16.62
CA ALA A 295 7.93 -12.83 15.50
C ALA A 295 9.17 -12.40 14.71
N ALA A 296 9.72 -13.32 13.90
CA ALA A 296 10.80 -13.02 12.98
C ALA A 296 10.46 -11.81 12.07
N ALA A 297 11.49 -11.08 11.65
CA ALA A 297 11.34 -9.81 10.94
C ALA A 297 10.40 -9.91 9.72
N ALA A 298 10.50 -10.98 8.94
CA ALA A 298 9.65 -11.16 7.76
C ALA A 298 8.16 -11.30 8.13
N VAL A 299 7.84 -12.09 9.16
CA VAL A 299 6.49 -12.31 9.67
C VAL A 299 5.93 -11.03 10.29
N ARG A 300 6.72 -10.33 11.10
CA ARG A 300 6.39 -9.03 11.68
C ARG A 300 6.07 -8.00 10.59
N ASN A 301 6.92 -7.89 9.57
CA ASN A 301 6.76 -6.93 8.49
C ASN A 301 5.52 -7.23 7.63
N ALA A 302 5.27 -8.49 7.34
CA ALA A 302 4.08 -8.92 6.62
C ALA A 302 2.78 -8.65 7.41
N GLY A 303 2.78 -8.96 8.70
CA GLY A 303 1.64 -8.66 9.56
C GLY A 303 1.41 -7.17 9.75
N ALA A 304 2.48 -6.35 9.75
CA ALA A 304 2.36 -4.89 9.74
C ALA A 304 1.67 -4.38 8.47
N CYS A 305 2.02 -4.91 7.29
CA CYS A 305 1.33 -4.59 6.04
C CYS A 305 -0.16 -4.95 6.09
N ALA A 306 -0.51 -6.13 6.61
CA ALA A 306 -1.90 -6.55 6.79
C ALA A 306 -2.65 -5.64 7.78
N ALA A 307 -2.03 -5.29 8.90
CA ALA A 307 -2.62 -4.40 9.90
C ALA A 307 -2.90 -3.01 9.36
N ILE A 308 -1.98 -2.43 8.57
CA ILE A 308 -2.16 -1.15 7.89
C ILE A 308 -3.38 -1.22 6.96
N ALA A 309 -3.48 -2.28 6.14
CA ALA A 309 -4.60 -2.43 5.21
C ALA A 309 -5.95 -2.66 5.91
N LEU A 310 -5.98 -3.36 7.05
CA LEU A 310 -7.20 -3.59 7.84
C LEU A 310 -7.68 -2.35 8.59
N SER A 311 -6.79 -1.43 8.93
CA SER A 311 -7.07 -0.35 9.88
C SER A 311 -7.83 0.83 9.29
N THR A 312 -7.72 1.07 7.99
CA THR A 312 -8.24 2.27 7.35
C THR A 312 -9.47 2.01 6.49
N PRO A 313 -10.53 2.84 6.57
CA PRO A 313 -11.63 2.80 5.63
C PRO A 313 -11.25 3.36 4.23
N TYR A 314 -10.12 4.09 4.15
CA TYR A 314 -9.65 4.80 2.94
C TYR A 314 -8.56 4.01 2.20
N LEU A 315 -8.67 2.68 2.15
CA LEU A 315 -7.79 1.84 1.35
C LEU A 315 -8.35 1.72 -0.05
N LEU A 316 -7.69 2.28 -1.04
CA LEU A 316 -8.06 2.12 -2.44
C LEU A 316 -7.34 0.92 -3.06
N ASP A 317 -7.87 0.43 -4.18
CA ASP A 317 -7.38 -0.80 -4.81
C ASP A 317 -5.89 -0.74 -5.21
N TYR A 318 -5.40 0.40 -5.67
CA TYR A 318 -3.97 0.59 -5.96
C TYR A 318 -3.09 0.61 -4.70
N ASP A 319 -3.63 0.88 -3.51
CA ASP A 319 -2.90 0.80 -2.24
C ASP A 319 -2.72 -0.65 -1.77
N MET A 320 -3.36 -1.62 -2.43
CA MET A 320 -3.12 -3.05 -2.22
C MET A 320 -1.68 -3.49 -2.50
N VAL A 321 -0.84 -2.63 -3.08
CA VAL A 321 0.62 -2.85 -3.17
C VAL A 321 1.24 -3.06 -1.77
N ILE A 322 0.61 -2.54 -0.69
CA ILE A 322 1.02 -2.79 0.68
C ILE A 322 0.81 -4.27 1.05
N VAL A 323 -0.33 -4.85 0.64
CA VAL A 323 -0.62 -6.27 0.86
C VAL A 323 0.31 -7.15 0.02
N ALA A 324 0.60 -6.74 -1.22
CA ALA A 324 1.57 -7.42 -2.07
C ALA A 324 3.00 -7.37 -1.48
N LEU A 325 3.39 -6.25 -0.88
CA LEU A 325 4.66 -6.12 -0.13
C LEU A 325 4.70 -7.10 1.05
N GLY A 326 3.63 -7.19 1.83
CA GLY A 326 3.52 -8.16 2.93
C GLY A 326 3.63 -9.61 2.44
N ALA A 327 2.99 -9.93 1.32
CA ALA A 327 3.09 -11.24 0.67
C ALA A 327 4.53 -11.54 0.20
N ALA A 328 5.27 -10.53 -0.29
CA ALA A 328 6.67 -10.68 -0.68
C ALA A 328 7.57 -11.03 0.51
N PHE A 329 7.35 -10.43 1.69
CA PHE A 329 8.07 -10.80 2.92
C PHE A 329 7.84 -12.27 3.29
N LEU A 330 6.58 -12.75 3.28
CA LEU A 330 6.27 -14.14 3.61
C LEU A 330 6.76 -15.11 2.54
N TYR A 331 6.68 -14.75 1.27
CA TYR A 331 7.24 -15.57 0.18
C TYR A 331 8.75 -15.77 0.38
N ARG A 332 9.48 -14.69 0.71
CA ARG A 332 10.91 -14.76 0.96
C ARG A 332 11.23 -15.65 2.15
N ASP A 333 10.51 -15.50 3.26
CA ASP A 333 10.66 -16.30 4.47
C ASP A 333 10.42 -17.80 4.18
N ALA A 334 9.32 -18.11 3.49
CA ALA A 334 8.98 -19.48 3.08
C ALA A 334 10.02 -20.10 2.16
N THR A 335 10.63 -19.30 1.28
CA THR A 335 11.65 -19.77 0.33
C THR A 335 12.97 -20.01 1.03
N LEU A 336 13.36 -19.16 1.99
CA LEU A 336 14.62 -19.31 2.76
C LEU A 336 14.56 -20.53 3.69
N SER A 337 13.41 -20.78 4.32
CA SER A 337 13.21 -21.93 5.20
C SER A 337 12.85 -23.21 4.45
N ASP A 338 12.70 -23.16 3.13
CA ASP A 338 12.17 -24.24 2.27
C ASP A 338 10.84 -24.83 2.83
N ASN A 339 10.05 -23.98 3.49
CA ASN A 339 8.86 -24.40 4.20
C ASN A 339 7.66 -23.49 3.90
N PHE A 340 6.82 -23.92 2.97
CA PHE A 340 5.49 -23.34 2.73
C PHE A 340 4.45 -24.08 3.58
N LEU A 341 3.79 -23.37 4.49
CA LEU A 341 2.71 -23.96 5.26
C LEU A 341 1.52 -24.31 4.34
N PRO A 342 0.68 -25.29 4.71
CA PRO A 342 -0.47 -25.70 3.89
C PRO A 342 -1.37 -24.52 3.53
N GLY A 343 -1.66 -24.33 2.24
CA GLY A 343 -2.51 -23.26 1.72
C GLY A 343 -1.79 -21.93 1.40
N GLU A 344 -0.57 -21.69 1.89
CA GLU A 344 0.14 -20.41 1.66
C GLU A 344 0.43 -20.13 0.19
N ARG A 345 0.84 -21.15 -0.59
CA ARG A 345 1.07 -20.95 -2.03
C ARG A 345 -0.18 -20.47 -2.75
N ASN A 346 -1.34 -21.02 -2.39
CA ASN A 346 -2.61 -20.60 -2.97
C ASN A 346 -3.01 -19.19 -2.51
N ALA A 347 -2.79 -18.84 -1.24
CA ALA A 347 -3.05 -17.50 -0.72
C ALA A 347 -2.16 -16.45 -1.39
N LEU A 348 -0.86 -16.74 -1.56
CA LEU A 348 0.07 -15.86 -2.29
C LEU A 348 -0.35 -15.69 -3.75
N ALA A 349 -0.75 -16.78 -4.42
CA ALA A 349 -1.27 -16.72 -5.78
C ALA A 349 -2.57 -15.90 -5.86
N PHE A 350 -3.48 -16.08 -4.90
CA PHE A 350 -4.70 -15.27 -4.84
C PHE A 350 -4.37 -13.78 -4.70
N ILE A 351 -3.50 -13.38 -3.75
CA ILE A 351 -3.09 -11.98 -3.56
C ILE A 351 -2.50 -11.41 -4.85
N TRP A 352 -1.73 -12.20 -5.59
CA TRP A 352 -1.11 -11.77 -6.84
C TRP A 352 -2.11 -11.62 -7.99
N PHE A 353 -3.07 -12.58 -8.14
CA PHE A 353 -4.04 -12.60 -9.23
C PHE A 353 -5.28 -11.76 -8.99
N ALA A 354 -5.72 -11.63 -7.73
CA ALA A 354 -6.97 -10.97 -7.36
C ALA A 354 -7.18 -9.59 -8.02
N PRO A 355 -6.16 -8.73 -8.18
CA PRO A 355 -6.35 -7.41 -8.77
C PRO A 355 -6.86 -7.41 -10.22
N TRP A 356 -6.63 -8.46 -11.01
CA TRP A 356 -7.22 -8.57 -12.35
C TRP A 356 -8.74 -8.60 -12.33
N PHE A 357 -9.29 -9.22 -11.30
CA PHE A 357 -10.72 -9.51 -11.21
C PHE A 357 -11.43 -8.68 -10.15
N ALA A 358 -10.68 -7.98 -9.28
CA ALA A 358 -11.23 -7.30 -8.12
C ALA A 358 -12.31 -6.28 -8.50
N ARG A 359 -12.03 -5.36 -9.43
CA ARG A 359 -13.00 -4.33 -9.83
C ARG A 359 -14.27 -4.92 -10.46
N PRO A 360 -14.20 -5.77 -11.51
CA PRO A 360 -15.42 -6.33 -12.08
C PRO A 360 -16.14 -7.28 -11.11
N ALA A 361 -15.42 -8.05 -10.31
CA ALA A 361 -16.05 -8.95 -9.34
C ALA A 361 -16.79 -8.16 -8.24
N GLU A 362 -16.24 -7.07 -7.75
CA GLU A 362 -16.90 -6.25 -6.76
C GLU A 362 -18.06 -5.45 -7.37
N GLN A 363 -17.87 -4.90 -8.57
CA GLN A 363 -18.88 -4.11 -9.25
C GLN A 363 -20.13 -4.92 -9.63
N PHE A 364 -19.94 -6.15 -10.14
CA PHE A 364 -21.04 -6.96 -10.67
C PHE A 364 -21.50 -8.07 -9.71
N LEU A 365 -20.64 -8.54 -8.82
CA LEU A 365 -20.90 -9.69 -7.93
C LEU A 365 -20.77 -9.34 -6.45
N THR A 366 -20.38 -8.12 -6.11
CA THR A 366 -20.11 -7.64 -4.73
C THR A 366 -19.11 -8.53 -3.97
N LEU A 367 -18.14 -9.11 -4.67
CA LEU A 367 -17.12 -9.99 -4.11
C LEU A 367 -15.92 -9.16 -3.61
N PRO A 368 -15.63 -9.14 -2.29
CA PRO A 368 -14.67 -8.23 -1.68
C PRO A 368 -13.22 -8.79 -1.75
N PHE A 369 -12.62 -8.80 -2.93
CA PHE A 369 -11.27 -9.36 -3.14
C PHE A 369 -10.20 -8.67 -2.29
N GLY A 370 -10.28 -7.34 -2.10
CA GLY A 370 -9.34 -6.60 -1.28
C GLY A 370 -9.32 -7.04 0.18
N PRO A 371 -10.47 -7.01 0.89
CA PRO A 371 -10.58 -7.54 2.25
C PRO A 371 -10.14 -9.00 2.37
N VAL A 372 -10.51 -9.87 1.42
CA VAL A 372 -10.11 -11.29 1.44
C VAL A 372 -8.59 -11.43 1.32
N ALA A 373 -7.95 -10.71 0.39
CA ALA A 373 -6.49 -10.73 0.23
C ALA A 373 -5.77 -10.26 1.51
N THR A 374 -6.30 -9.20 2.15
CA THR A 374 -5.75 -8.66 3.39
C THR A 374 -5.90 -9.64 4.56
N LEU A 375 -7.07 -10.29 4.69
CA LEU A 375 -7.31 -11.30 5.72
C LEU A 375 -6.47 -12.56 5.51
N LEU A 376 -6.24 -12.98 4.26
CA LEU A 376 -5.32 -14.07 3.94
C LEU A 376 -3.88 -13.74 4.33
N LEU A 377 -3.42 -12.51 4.11
CA LEU A 377 -2.10 -12.07 4.54
C LEU A 377 -1.99 -12.09 6.07
N ALA A 378 -2.98 -11.57 6.79
CA ALA A 378 -3.03 -11.59 8.25
C ALA A 378 -3.02 -13.03 8.80
N TRP A 379 -3.81 -13.92 8.20
CA TRP A 379 -3.87 -15.34 8.55
C TRP A 379 -2.51 -16.04 8.35
N MET A 380 -1.83 -15.82 7.23
CA MET A 380 -0.50 -16.38 6.98
C MET A 380 0.51 -15.90 8.03
N ALA A 381 0.53 -14.59 8.34
CA ALA A 381 1.43 -14.02 9.34
C ALA A 381 1.18 -14.61 10.74
N LEU A 382 -0.08 -14.75 11.18
CA LEU A 382 -0.43 -15.36 12.47
C LEU A 382 -0.02 -16.83 12.55
N ARG A 383 -0.22 -17.60 11.48
CA ARG A 383 0.18 -19.02 11.44
C ARG A 383 1.67 -19.20 11.56
N ARG A 384 2.46 -18.37 10.86
CA ARG A 384 3.93 -18.42 10.94
C ARG A 384 4.42 -18.03 12.32
N ALA A 385 3.91 -16.94 12.90
CA ALA A 385 4.23 -16.56 14.28
C ALA A 385 3.95 -17.68 15.28
N GLY A 386 2.83 -18.43 15.11
CA GLY A 386 2.50 -19.58 15.97
C GLY A 386 3.38 -20.81 15.74
N SER A 387 3.95 -21.03 14.53
CA SER A 387 4.88 -22.13 14.27
C SER A 387 6.25 -21.88 14.85
N GLU A 388 6.78 -20.65 14.79
CA GLU A 388 8.04 -20.26 15.41
C GLU A 388 8.05 -20.52 16.93
N HIS A 389 6.97 -20.18 17.62
CA HIS A 389 6.84 -20.42 19.06
C HIS A 389 6.84 -21.91 19.44
N ARG A 390 6.34 -22.78 18.54
CA ARG A 390 6.36 -24.23 18.80
C ARG A 390 7.77 -24.82 18.65
N HIS A 391 8.55 -24.39 17.68
CA HIS A 391 9.92 -24.85 17.49
C HIS A 391 10.82 -24.44 18.66
N THR A 392 10.75 -23.18 19.11
CA THR A 392 11.50 -22.73 20.31
C THR A 392 11.08 -23.45 21.57
N ALA A 393 9.81 -23.78 21.76
CA ALA A 393 9.34 -24.52 22.93
C ALA A 393 9.80 -25.99 22.93
N VAL A 394 9.88 -26.63 21.77
CA VAL A 394 10.37 -28.02 21.63
C VAL A 394 11.88 -28.09 21.87
N ASP A 395 12.66 -27.12 21.35
CA ASP A 395 14.10 -27.06 21.58
C ASP A 395 14.46 -26.84 23.05
N VAL A 396 13.65 -26.10 23.82
CA VAL A 396 13.85 -25.91 25.26
C VAL A 396 13.49 -27.18 26.05
N GLN A 397 12.54 -27.99 25.57
CA GLN A 397 12.19 -29.28 26.23
C GLN A 397 13.12 -30.42 25.85
N GLY A 398 13.92 -30.27 24.78
CA GLY A 398 14.86 -31.28 24.31
C GLY A 398 16.29 -31.18 24.90
N LEU A 399 16.56 -30.23 25.79
CA LEU A 399 17.80 -30.23 26.55
C LEU A 399 17.77 -31.40 27.56
N PRO A 400 18.77 -32.31 27.56
CA PRO A 400 18.84 -33.36 28.56
C PRO A 400 18.91 -32.72 29.94
N GLY A 401 17.87 -32.92 30.71
CA GLY A 401 17.90 -32.58 32.12
C GLY A 401 19.09 -33.25 32.79
N ASP A 402 19.72 -32.54 33.63
CA ASP A 402 20.78 -32.86 34.57
C ASP A 402 21.11 -34.38 34.72
N VAL A 403 22.32 -34.75 34.41
CA VAL A 403 22.92 -35.97 34.88
C VAL A 403 23.21 -35.76 36.39
N PRO A 404 22.50 -36.45 37.31
CA PRO A 404 22.85 -36.35 38.72
C PRO A 404 24.14 -37.12 38.99
N GLY A 405 25.12 -36.43 39.49
CA GLY A 405 26.05 -36.97 40.50
C GLY A 405 26.97 -38.11 40.12
N LEU A 406 28.21 -37.76 39.90
CA LEU A 406 29.31 -38.58 40.40
C LEU A 406 29.97 -37.82 41.55
N ALA A 407 29.43 -38.09 42.74
CA ALA A 407 30.12 -37.84 44.00
C ALA A 407 30.87 -39.12 44.38
N ALA A 408 32.09 -38.95 44.85
CA ALA A 408 32.91 -39.80 45.68
C ALA A 408 33.70 -40.96 45.04
N GLY A 409 34.97 -40.82 45.15
CA GLY A 409 36.02 -41.80 45.09
C GLY A 409 37.36 -41.13 45.20
#